data_b28597b7dad7c7da337f8499e1474264
#
_entry.id   b28597b7dad7c7da337f8499e1474264
#
_cell.length_a   1.000
_cell.length_b   1.000
_cell.length_c   1.000
_cell.angle_alpha   90.00
_cell.angle_beta   90.00
_cell.angle_gamma   90.00
#
_symmetry.space_group_name_H-M   'P 1'
#
loop_
_entity.id
_entity.type
_entity.pdbx_description
1 polymer ?
#
loop_
_entity_poly.entity_id
_entity_poly.type
_entity_poly.pdbx_seq_one_letter_code
_entity_poly.pdbx_strand_id
1 'polypeptide(L)'
;MPSRRLLEKGLLALVGLLVALAAAGTAAHVWLQGEGVRAQVVGRILPALEARVGPVRLGNTFHVGWTGTVTLGPLELPGSQPESPPVVRITRVIVQPQLRALLSGRVEARQVILSDVAVEAGPSGSELRALIERMRPSRAASSPTPARSAPRVWPELVLEDVHLAFERHGRVEWGPLSARARLENPDGTLRMEATAQLPGGGHATMTLGSTDSGVTGTLQGRDIPAGPLLALGEPPVDMKGGVMEGAVTLEGSGAAFSVAVKGLSLSNPRLAPKPVEPLAFSAEGRLRWQWSRRHVALEAMKVTVGERREVQVDVTGEATWSEEPQFSLRAELSPLTFARALEALPSALVPEDVDLAQQEGQLQASLALSGPVLERRDWQVKAKLELPRKKGHTQKGPLAWLRGPFDYRPLTAEGRGQELHIGPGSSTFVPFEELPPFLVRAVLRSEDGGFWTHQGFDFDSLRTLLLAPRDGKVRGGSTLTQQLAKNLFLSREKTYARKVKEALLTLALESAVPKQRLLELYFNIIEWGPNLYGIGGAASHYFDKPAYALNVRESAFLATIIPNPVRYHGYCTQGALSDVWARNVDTLLGKLLADGDLTGPQYQQALTERLAFACSVDARTRSVEAPSAE
;
A
#
# COMPACT_ATOMS: atom_id res chain seq x y z
N MET A 1 -79.01 -33.95 39.79
CA MET A 1 -77.55 -34.10 39.75
C MET A 1 -77.09 -35.00 38.59
N PRO A 2 -77.42 -34.73 37.35
CA PRO A 2 -76.88 -35.48 36.20
C PRO A 2 -75.67 -34.83 35.53
N SER A 3 -75.36 -33.54 35.81
CA SER A 3 -74.36 -32.78 35.05
C SER A 3 -72.88 -33.11 35.42
N ARG A 4 -72.61 -33.57 36.60
CA ARG A 4 -71.23 -33.82 37.07
C ARG A 4 -70.61 -35.08 36.43
N ARG A 5 -71.37 -36.15 36.26
CA ARG A 5 -70.92 -37.38 35.60
C ARG A 5 -70.69 -37.23 34.09
N LEU A 6 -71.44 -36.34 33.44
CA LEU A 6 -71.22 -36.03 32.00
C LEU A 6 -69.95 -35.22 31.78
N LEU A 7 -69.69 -34.26 32.69
CA LEU A 7 -68.46 -33.48 32.69
C LEU A 7 -67.21 -34.35 32.96
N GLU A 8 -67.31 -35.29 33.94
CA GLU A 8 -66.18 -36.21 34.22
C GLU A 8 -65.92 -37.17 33.07
N LYS A 9 -66.96 -37.70 32.38
CA LYS A 9 -66.79 -38.54 31.19
C LYS A 9 -66.25 -37.73 30.01
N GLY A 10 -66.66 -36.47 29.81
CA GLY A 10 -66.13 -35.57 28.80
C GLY A 10 -64.66 -35.22 29.05
N LEU A 11 -64.31 -34.97 30.31
CA LEU A 11 -62.90 -34.69 30.69
C LEU A 11 -62.01 -35.90 30.50
N LEU A 12 -62.46 -37.11 30.87
CA LEU A 12 -61.75 -38.37 30.63
C LEU A 12 -61.59 -38.68 29.15
N ALA A 13 -62.59 -38.41 28.32
CA ALA A 13 -62.50 -38.55 26.86
C ALA A 13 -61.52 -37.55 26.24
N LEU A 14 -61.53 -36.31 26.73
CA LEU A 14 -60.56 -35.27 26.31
C LEU A 14 -59.11 -35.64 26.69
N VAL A 15 -58.92 -36.09 27.92
CA VAL A 15 -57.62 -36.58 28.41
C VAL A 15 -57.15 -37.79 27.59
N GLY A 16 -58.05 -38.75 27.33
CA GLY A 16 -57.77 -39.92 26.48
C GLY A 16 -57.37 -39.53 25.07
N LEU A 17 -58.08 -38.55 24.48
CA LEU A 17 -57.73 -38.00 23.15
C LEU A 17 -56.36 -37.29 23.16
N LEU A 18 -56.08 -36.49 24.19
CA LEU A 18 -54.77 -35.81 24.30
C LEU A 18 -53.64 -36.81 24.50
N VAL A 19 -53.86 -37.86 25.29
CA VAL A 19 -52.86 -38.94 25.46
C VAL A 19 -52.63 -39.71 24.16
N ALA A 20 -53.73 -40.02 23.42
CA ALA A 20 -53.62 -40.68 22.12
C ALA A 20 -52.93 -39.81 21.06
N LEU A 21 -53.22 -38.50 21.05
CA LEU A 21 -52.53 -37.53 20.19
C LEU A 21 -51.05 -37.37 20.57
N ALA A 22 -50.73 -37.33 21.85
CA ALA A 22 -49.38 -37.31 22.35
C ALA A 22 -48.61 -38.59 22.00
N ALA A 23 -49.22 -39.76 22.14
CA ALA A 23 -48.64 -41.05 21.76
C ALA A 23 -48.42 -41.16 20.24
N ALA A 24 -49.42 -40.75 19.45
CA ALA A 24 -49.28 -40.69 17.98
C ALA A 24 -48.23 -39.68 17.54
N GLY A 25 -48.16 -38.51 18.16
CA GLY A 25 -47.12 -37.51 17.96
C GLY A 25 -45.73 -38.04 18.28
N THR A 26 -45.61 -38.74 19.43
CA THR A 26 -44.33 -39.37 19.84
C THR A 26 -43.92 -40.47 18.87
N ALA A 27 -44.86 -41.35 18.44
CA ALA A 27 -44.57 -42.39 17.45
C ALA A 27 -44.18 -41.81 16.09
N ALA A 28 -44.86 -40.75 15.64
CA ALA A 28 -44.51 -40.04 14.42
C ALA A 28 -43.13 -39.38 14.54
N HIS A 29 -42.81 -38.78 15.70
CA HIS A 29 -41.51 -38.19 15.96
C HIS A 29 -40.40 -39.25 15.92
N VAL A 30 -40.58 -40.39 16.59
CA VAL A 30 -39.63 -41.52 16.56
C VAL A 30 -39.45 -42.04 15.14
N TRP A 31 -40.53 -42.16 14.37
CA TRP A 31 -40.46 -42.57 12.97
C TRP A 31 -39.69 -41.58 12.09
N LEU A 32 -39.87 -40.27 12.32
CA LEU A 32 -39.14 -39.21 11.64
C LEU A 32 -37.63 -39.23 11.92
N GLN A 33 -37.19 -39.81 13.04
CA GLN A 33 -35.77 -40.04 13.39
C GLN A 33 -35.19 -41.29 12.67
N GLY A 34 -36.00 -42.08 12.00
CA GLY A 34 -35.56 -43.35 11.39
C GLY A 34 -34.62 -43.17 10.20
N GLU A 35 -33.76 -44.16 10.01
CA GLU A 35 -32.78 -44.16 8.89
C GLU A 35 -33.42 -44.06 7.51
N GLY A 36 -34.65 -44.57 7.34
CA GLY A 36 -35.39 -44.44 6.10
C GLY A 36 -35.73 -43.01 5.71
N VAL A 37 -36.15 -42.20 6.68
CA VAL A 37 -36.41 -40.76 6.46
C VAL A 37 -35.13 -40.01 6.18
N ARG A 38 -34.08 -40.32 6.93
CA ARG A 38 -32.73 -39.80 6.67
C ARG A 38 -32.28 -40.08 5.24
N ALA A 39 -32.35 -41.34 4.81
CA ALA A 39 -31.96 -41.75 3.46
C ALA A 39 -32.75 -41.00 2.35
N GLN A 40 -34.05 -40.78 2.54
CA GLN A 40 -34.86 -40.01 1.60
C GLN A 40 -34.47 -38.52 1.56
N VAL A 41 -34.24 -37.89 2.72
CA VAL A 41 -33.88 -36.47 2.80
C VAL A 41 -32.47 -36.26 2.22
N VAL A 42 -31.49 -37.04 2.64
CA VAL A 42 -30.12 -36.98 2.17
C VAL A 42 -30.02 -37.30 0.69
N GLY A 43 -30.71 -38.35 0.22
CA GLY A 43 -30.72 -38.78 -1.18
C GLY A 43 -31.32 -37.77 -2.17
N ARG A 44 -32.11 -36.78 -1.68
CA ARG A 44 -32.60 -35.66 -2.49
C ARG A 44 -31.72 -34.42 -2.42
N ILE A 45 -31.17 -34.12 -1.25
CA ILE A 45 -30.41 -32.88 -1.02
C ILE A 45 -28.97 -33.03 -1.49
N LEU A 46 -28.31 -34.15 -1.19
CA LEU A 46 -26.90 -34.35 -1.44
C LEU A 46 -26.52 -34.25 -2.92
N PRO A 47 -27.22 -34.95 -3.88
CA PRO A 47 -26.91 -34.84 -5.30
C PRO A 47 -27.14 -33.42 -5.85
N ALA A 48 -28.16 -32.72 -5.36
CA ALA A 48 -28.43 -31.33 -5.77
C ALA A 48 -27.38 -30.35 -5.27
N LEU A 49 -26.79 -30.61 -4.10
CA LEU A 49 -25.69 -29.83 -3.53
C LEU A 49 -24.40 -30.14 -4.26
N GLU A 50 -24.06 -31.43 -4.46
CA GLU A 50 -22.87 -31.89 -5.17
C GLU A 50 -22.80 -31.37 -6.61
N ALA A 51 -23.93 -31.28 -7.29
CA ALA A 51 -24.01 -30.72 -8.64
C ALA A 51 -23.62 -29.22 -8.70
N ARG A 52 -23.66 -28.49 -7.55
CA ARG A 52 -23.37 -27.08 -7.48
C ARG A 52 -22.00 -26.76 -6.87
N VAL A 53 -21.61 -27.48 -5.84
CA VAL A 53 -20.40 -27.18 -5.05
C VAL A 53 -19.29 -28.23 -5.21
N GLY A 54 -19.56 -29.31 -5.96
CA GLY A 54 -18.67 -30.46 -6.07
C GLY A 54 -18.91 -31.48 -4.97
N PRO A 55 -18.00 -32.47 -4.79
CA PRO A 55 -18.18 -33.55 -3.84
C PRO A 55 -18.37 -33.02 -2.41
N VAL A 56 -19.34 -33.59 -1.68
CA VAL A 56 -19.69 -33.20 -0.31
C VAL A 56 -19.65 -34.42 0.59
N ARG A 57 -19.04 -34.31 1.76
CA ARG A 57 -19.08 -35.34 2.81
C ARG A 57 -20.11 -34.93 3.86
N LEU A 58 -21.08 -35.80 4.12
CA LEU A 58 -22.10 -35.59 5.15
C LEU A 58 -21.91 -36.62 6.27
N GLY A 59 -21.77 -36.13 7.50
CA GLY A 59 -21.66 -36.98 8.68
C GLY A 59 -22.99 -37.64 9.09
N ASN A 60 -22.97 -38.31 10.23
CA ASN A 60 -24.06 -39.17 10.65
C ASN A 60 -25.13 -38.50 11.51
N THR A 61 -24.99 -37.22 11.88
CA THR A 61 -25.99 -36.53 12.67
C THR A 61 -27.22 -36.22 11.81
N PHE A 62 -28.34 -36.75 12.24
CA PHE A 62 -29.66 -36.47 11.68
C PHE A 62 -30.69 -36.42 12.81
N HIS A 63 -31.36 -35.30 12.95
CA HIS A 63 -32.40 -35.12 13.97
C HIS A 63 -33.55 -34.29 13.40
N VAL A 64 -34.79 -34.74 13.65
CA VAL A 64 -35.99 -33.99 13.32
C VAL A 64 -36.69 -33.53 14.58
N GLY A 65 -36.76 -32.22 14.81
CA GLY A 65 -37.45 -31.63 15.95
C GLY A 65 -38.97 -31.69 15.85
N TRP A 66 -39.67 -31.48 16.97
CA TRP A 66 -41.15 -31.48 17.02
C TRP A 66 -41.82 -30.45 16.12
N THR A 67 -41.15 -29.38 15.76
CA THR A 67 -41.61 -28.33 14.82
C THR A 67 -41.30 -28.68 13.36
N GLY A 68 -40.78 -29.88 13.07
CA GLY A 68 -40.33 -30.27 11.74
C GLY A 68 -38.95 -29.71 11.38
N THR A 69 -38.25 -29.10 12.31
CA THR A 69 -36.87 -28.63 12.11
C THR A 69 -35.93 -29.80 11.89
N VAL A 70 -35.18 -29.80 10.80
CA VAL A 70 -34.21 -30.85 10.46
C VAL A 70 -32.81 -30.34 10.77
N THR A 71 -32.05 -31.11 11.56
CA THR A 71 -30.63 -30.86 11.87
C THR A 71 -29.79 -31.94 11.21
N LEU A 72 -28.79 -31.53 10.44
CA LEU A 72 -27.86 -32.37 9.71
C LEU A 72 -26.41 -31.98 10.08
N GLY A 73 -25.47 -32.93 9.98
CA GLY A 73 -24.05 -32.57 10.09
C GLY A 73 -23.14 -33.72 10.51
N PRO A 74 -21.84 -33.45 10.63
CA PRO A 74 -21.16 -32.32 9.98
C PRO A 74 -21.22 -32.43 8.44
N LEU A 75 -21.16 -31.28 7.77
CA LEU A 75 -21.06 -31.17 6.32
C LEU A 75 -19.69 -30.62 5.97
N GLU A 76 -18.95 -31.31 5.10
CA GLU A 76 -17.60 -30.94 4.72
C GLU A 76 -17.48 -30.82 3.20
N LEU A 77 -16.88 -29.70 2.76
CA LEU A 77 -16.49 -29.48 1.37
C LEU A 77 -14.99 -29.72 1.26
N PRO A 78 -14.55 -30.78 0.56
CA PRO A 78 -13.13 -31.11 0.45
C PRO A 78 -12.37 -30.06 -0.38
N GLY A 79 -11.06 -29.98 -0.12
CA GLY A 79 -10.12 -29.18 -0.89
C GLY A 79 -9.89 -29.67 -2.31
N SER A 80 -8.90 -29.10 -2.95
CA SER A 80 -8.47 -29.48 -4.30
C SER A 80 -7.84 -30.87 -4.38
N GLN A 81 -7.29 -31.36 -3.26
CA GLN A 81 -6.69 -32.70 -3.15
C GLN A 81 -7.50 -33.60 -2.21
N PRO A 82 -7.62 -34.90 -2.50
CA PRO A 82 -8.42 -35.84 -1.68
C PRO A 82 -8.00 -35.99 -0.22
N GLU A 83 -6.72 -35.73 0.07
CA GLU A 83 -6.12 -35.86 1.40
C GLU A 83 -6.02 -34.52 2.15
N SER A 84 -6.36 -33.42 1.48
CA SER A 84 -6.37 -32.11 2.12
C SER A 84 -7.48 -31.99 3.17
N PRO A 85 -7.27 -31.21 4.24
CA PRO A 85 -8.36 -30.88 5.15
C PRO A 85 -9.50 -30.19 4.39
N PRO A 86 -10.76 -30.31 4.87
CA PRO A 86 -11.89 -29.70 4.19
C PRO A 86 -11.74 -28.18 4.16
N VAL A 87 -11.99 -27.57 2.99
CA VAL A 87 -11.97 -26.10 2.82
C VAL A 87 -13.09 -25.46 3.63
N VAL A 88 -14.24 -26.12 3.71
CA VAL A 88 -15.37 -25.67 4.54
C VAL A 88 -15.86 -26.86 5.36
N ARG A 89 -15.96 -26.66 6.66
CA ARG A 89 -16.59 -27.59 7.59
C ARG A 89 -17.73 -26.85 8.30
N ILE A 90 -18.93 -27.42 8.22
CA ILE A 90 -20.11 -26.91 8.90
C ILE A 90 -20.55 -27.97 9.91
N THR A 91 -20.42 -27.67 11.18
CA THR A 91 -20.74 -28.64 12.24
C THR A 91 -22.23 -28.95 12.29
N ARG A 92 -23.09 -27.97 12.06
CA ARG A 92 -24.54 -28.14 12.08
C ARG A 92 -25.21 -27.35 10.97
N VAL A 93 -26.07 -28.02 10.22
CA VAL A 93 -26.99 -27.44 9.26
C VAL A 93 -28.40 -27.63 9.80
N ILE A 94 -29.11 -26.56 10.10
CA ILE A 94 -30.44 -26.57 10.65
C ILE A 94 -31.40 -25.99 9.62
N VAL A 95 -32.36 -26.79 9.15
CA VAL A 95 -33.41 -26.37 8.20
C VAL A 95 -34.72 -26.22 8.96
N GLN A 96 -35.25 -25.03 9.01
CA GLN A 96 -36.54 -24.73 9.61
C GLN A 96 -37.61 -24.69 8.51
N PRO A 97 -38.66 -25.51 8.58
CA PRO A 97 -39.71 -25.54 7.58
C PRO A 97 -40.69 -24.37 7.73
N GLN A 98 -41.34 -24.02 6.65
CA GLN A 98 -42.46 -23.09 6.66
C GLN A 98 -43.76 -23.86 7.08
N LEU A 99 -44.21 -23.67 8.31
CA LEU A 99 -45.33 -24.41 8.90
C LEU A 99 -46.61 -24.36 8.05
N ARG A 100 -46.94 -23.21 7.45
CA ARG A 100 -48.10 -23.06 6.56
C ARG A 100 -48.01 -23.92 5.30
N ALA A 101 -46.82 -24.05 4.73
CA ALA A 101 -46.55 -24.88 3.56
C ALA A 101 -46.64 -26.37 3.92
N LEU A 102 -46.10 -26.77 5.08
CA LEU A 102 -46.21 -28.13 5.60
C LEU A 102 -47.68 -28.57 5.80
N LEU A 103 -48.53 -27.69 6.35
CA LEU A 103 -49.94 -27.96 6.52
C LEU A 103 -50.71 -28.14 5.18
N SER A 104 -50.18 -27.58 4.10
CA SER A 104 -50.69 -27.76 2.73
C SER A 104 -49.99 -28.87 1.95
N GLY A 105 -49.16 -29.71 2.62
CA GLY A 105 -48.42 -30.82 2.01
C GLY A 105 -47.19 -30.42 1.19
N ARG A 106 -46.75 -29.15 1.28
CA ARG A 106 -45.57 -28.67 0.59
C ARG A 106 -44.40 -28.53 1.56
N VAL A 107 -43.22 -29.03 1.18
CA VAL A 107 -41.99 -28.92 1.98
C VAL A 107 -41.23 -27.69 1.48
N GLU A 108 -41.38 -26.58 2.20
CA GLU A 108 -40.66 -25.32 1.93
C GLU A 108 -39.89 -24.94 3.17
N ALA A 109 -38.61 -24.57 2.99
CA ALA A 109 -37.79 -24.07 4.09
C ALA A 109 -38.06 -22.57 4.31
N ARG A 110 -38.28 -22.18 5.57
CA ARG A 110 -38.35 -20.78 5.99
C ARG A 110 -36.94 -20.21 6.19
N GLN A 111 -36.08 -21.00 6.84
CA GLN A 111 -34.73 -20.56 7.25
C GLN A 111 -33.78 -21.75 7.19
N VAL A 112 -32.53 -21.48 6.78
CA VAL A 112 -31.41 -22.41 6.85
C VAL A 112 -30.33 -21.78 7.70
N ILE A 113 -29.96 -22.44 8.80
CA ILE A 113 -28.94 -21.98 9.73
C ILE A 113 -27.73 -22.89 9.58
N LEU A 114 -26.57 -22.30 9.33
CA LEU A 114 -25.28 -22.97 9.31
C LEU A 114 -24.50 -22.50 10.55
N SER A 115 -24.30 -23.40 11.50
CA SER A 115 -23.65 -23.07 12.77
C SER A 115 -22.29 -23.75 12.88
N ASP A 116 -21.35 -23.04 13.51
CA ASP A 116 -19.98 -23.50 13.75
C ASP A 116 -19.32 -23.85 12.40
N VAL A 117 -19.12 -22.82 11.60
CA VAL A 117 -18.59 -22.92 10.24
C VAL A 117 -17.11 -22.58 10.25
N ALA A 118 -16.26 -23.56 9.97
CA ALA A 118 -14.82 -23.35 9.79
C ALA A 118 -14.49 -23.32 8.29
N VAL A 119 -13.81 -22.28 7.85
CA VAL A 119 -13.32 -22.11 6.48
C VAL A 119 -11.80 -22.05 6.50
N GLU A 120 -11.17 -23.05 5.90
CA GLU A 120 -9.71 -23.14 5.71
C GLU A 120 -9.37 -22.67 4.29
N ALA A 121 -8.93 -21.44 4.17
CA ALA A 121 -8.66 -20.84 2.87
C ALA A 121 -7.40 -21.38 2.18
N GLY A 122 -6.54 -22.08 2.92
CA GLY A 122 -5.25 -22.59 2.45
C GLY A 122 -4.19 -21.50 2.25
N PRO A 123 -3.00 -21.86 1.78
CA PRO A 123 -1.95 -20.89 1.49
C PRO A 123 -2.45 -19.82 0.51
N SER A 124 -2.31 -18.54 0.90
CA SER A 124 -2.75 -17.38 0.08
C SER A 124 -4.20 -17.46 -0.44
N GLY A 125 -5.09 -18.16 0.27
CA GLY A 125 -6.49 -18.29 -0.11
C GLY A 125 -6.75 -19.14 -1.37
N SER A 126 -5.78 -19.94 -1.80
CA SER A 126 -5.85 -20.75 -3.03
C SER A 126 -7.01 -21.75 -3.01
N GLU A 127 -7.23 -22.44 -1.89
CA GLU A 127 -8.27 -23.45 -1.75
C GLU A 127 -9.69 -22.81 -1.80
N LEU A 128 -9.88 -21.70 -1.09
CA LEU A 128 -11.14 -20.97 -1.12
C LEU A 128 -11.43 -20.43 -2.52
N ARG A 129 -10.43 -19.92 -3.22
CA ARG A 129 -10.57 -19.44 -4.60
C ARG A 129 -10.97 -20.57 -5.56
N ALA A 130 -10.34 -21.73 -5.45
CA ALA A 130 -10.67 -22.91 -6.23
C ALA A 130 -12.11 -23.39 -5.96
N LEU A 131 -12.58 -23.33 -4.71
CA LEU A 131 -13.97 -23.64 -4.35
C LEU A 131 -14.94 -22.64 -5.00
N ILE A 132 -14.68 -21.34 -4.91
CA ILE A 132 -15.52 -20.29 -5.52
C ILE A 132 -15.58 -20.46 -7.03
N GLU A 133 -14.48 -20.81 -7.69
CA GLU A 133 -14.47 -21.06 -9.14
C GLU A 133 -15.30 -22.30 -9.53
N ARG A 134 -15.25 -23.36 -8.73
CA ARG A 134 -16.13 -24.53 -8.92
C ARG A 134 -17.62 -24.19 -8.79
N MET A 135 -17.96 -23.24 -7.91
CA MET A 135 -19.34 -22.78 -7.70
C MET A 135 -19.85 -21.83 -8.78
N ARG A 136 -19.01 -21.31 -9.66
CA ARG A 136 -19.45 -20.44 -10.76
C ARG A 136 -20.31 -21.21 -11.74
N PRO A 137 -21.51 -20.73 -12.09
CA PRO A 137 -22.34 -21.40 -13.08
C PRO A 137 -21.62 -21.46 -14.43
N SER A 138 -21.57 -22.66 -15.01
CA SER A 138 -21.00 -22.84 -16.35
C SER A 138 -21.74 -21.96 -17.36
N ARG A 139 -21.02 -21.18 -18.15
CA ARG A 139 -21.55 -20.30 -19.20
C ARG A 139 -22.30 -21.05 -20.33
N ALA A 140 -22.27 -22.37 -20.32
CA ALA A 140 -22.86 -23.22 -21.39
C ALA A 140 -24.37 -23.51 -21.26
N ALA A 141 -25.04 -23.04 -20.19
CA ALA A 141 -26.47 -23.25 -20.00
C ALA A 141 -27.27 -21.97 -20.21
N SER A 142 -27.19 -21.35 -21.37
CA SER A 142 -28.22 -20.43 -21.87
C SER A 142 -29.38 -21.24 -22.44
N SER A 143 -30.22 -21.78 -21.56
CA SER A 143 -31.54 -22.34 -21.94
C SER A 143 -32.56 -21.22 -22.10
N PRO A 144 -33.57 -21.40 -22.97
CA PRO A 144 -34.51 -20.35 -23.35
C PRO A 144 -35.30 -19.86 -22.14
N THR A 145 -35.69 -18.61 -22.22
CA THR A 145 -36.52 -17.84 -21.28
C THR A 145 -37.58 -18.68 -20.59
N PRO A 146 -37.54 -18.87 -19.27
CA PRO A 146 -38.63 -19.53 -18.57
C PRO A 146 -39.86 -18.59 -18.54
N ALA A 147 -41.02 -19.14 -18.88
CA ALA A 147 -42.31 -18.53 -18.62
C ALA A 147 -42.36 -17.97 -17.19
N ARG A 148 -43.03 -16.82 -16.99
CA ARG A 148 -43.24 -16.15 -15.70
C ARG A 148 -43.51 -17.18 -14.60
N SER A 149 -42.49 -17.59 -13.89
CA SER A 149 -42.61 -18.48 -12.74
C SER A 149 -43.14 -17.69 -11.55
N ALA A 150 -44.06 -18.32 -10.78
CA ALA A 150 -44.60 -17.77 -9.54
C ALA A 150 -43.47 -17.24 -8.63
N PRO A 151 -43.74 -16.24 -7.80
CA PRO A 151 -42.73 -15.64 -6.91
C PRO A 151 -42.08 -16.73 -6.07
N ARG A 152 -40.77 -16.97 -6.28
CA ARG A 152 -39.98 -17.91 -5.47
C ARG A 152 -39.53 -17.20 -4.21
N VAL A 153 -40.06 -17.61 -3.08
CA VAL A 153 -39.54 -17.20 -1.77
C VAL A 153 -38.37 -18.13 -1.41
N TRP A 154 -37.21 -17.58 -1.27
CA TRP A 154 -36.01 -18.31 -0.84
C TRP A 154 -35.96 -18.38 0.69
N PRO A 155 -35.44 -19.45 1.30
CA PRO A 155 -35.23 -19.48 2.74
C PRO A 155 -34.21 -18.42 3.14
N GLU A 156 -34.45 -17.82 4.30
CA GLU A 156 -33.44 -16.96 4.95
C GLU A 156 -32.20 -17.81 5.29
N LEU A 157 -31.02 -17.35 4.89
CA LEU A 157 -29.75 -17.97 5.24
C LEU A 157 -29.18 -17.28 6.48
N VAL A 158 -28.88 -18.06 7.51
CA VAL A 158 -28.22 -17.59 8.73
C VAL A 158 -26.90 -18.33 8.91
N LEU A 159 -25.84 -17.60 9.10
CA LEU A 159 -24.51 -18.09 9.42
C LEU A 159 -24.22 -17.70 10.88
N GLU A 160 -23.85 -18.68 11.70
CA GLU A 160 -23.52 -18.47 13.12
C GLU A 160 -22.14 -19.06 13.38
N ASP A 161 -21.33 -18.31 14.13
CA ASP A 161 -19.99 -18.72 14.55
C ASP A 161 -19.09 -19.16 13.39
N VAL A 162 -18.94 -18.27 12.40
CA VAL A 162 -18.08 -18.53 11.25
C VAL A 162 -16.64 -18.11 11.57
N HIS A 163 -15.73 -19.04 11.41
CA HIS A 163 -14.29 -18.85 11.56
C HIS A 163 -13.59 -19.01 10.21
N LEU A 164 -12.77 -18.03 9.85
CA LEU A 164 -11.94 -18.06 8.66
C LEU A 164 -10.48 -18.26 9.10
N ALA A 165 -9.82 -19.28 8.59
CA ALA A 165 -8.41 -19.52 8.81
C ALA A 165 -7.66 -19.51 7.48
N PHE A 166 -6.51 -18.85 7.44
CA PHE A 166 -5.61 -18.82 6.30
C PHE A 166 -4.17 -18.95 6.77
N GLU A 167 -3.36 -19.65 6.01
CA GLU A 167 -1.94 -19.83 6.25
C GLU A 167 -1.15 -18.73 5.55
N ARG A 168 -0.41 -17.96 6.37
CA ARG A 168 0.55 -16.95 5.90
C ARG A 168 1.62 -16.83 6.98
N HIS A 169 2.88 -16.73 6.72
CA HIS A 169 3.92 -16.59 7.76
C HIS A 169 3.53 -17.04 9.19
N GLY A 170 2.50 -17.92 9.28
CA GLY A 170 1.77 -18.38 10.46
C GLY A 170 0.27 -18.48 10.18
N ARG A 171 -0.44 -19.26 11.02
CA ARG A 171 -1.90 -19.42 10.95
C ARG A 171 -2.59 -18.15 11.48
N VAL A 172 -3.40 -17.51 10.65
CA VAL A 172 -4.24 -16.37 11.03
C VAL A 172 -5.69 -16.85 11.08
N GLU A 173 -6.35 -16.64 12.21
CA GLU A 173 -7.77 -16.94 12.38
C GLU A 173 -8.56 -15.64 12.55
N TRP A 174 -9.69 -15.55 11.86
CA TRP A 174 -10.60 -14.43 11.93
C TRP A 174 -12.02 -14.94 12.16
N GLY A 175 -12.61 -14.52 13.26
CA GLY A 175 -13.93 -14.96 13.71
C GLY A 175 -14.10 -14.73 15.22
N PRO A 176 -15.23 -15.11 15.82
CA PRO A 176 -16.44 -15.54 15.11
C PRO A 176 -17.14 -14.39 14.38
N LEU A 177 -17.72 -14.68 13.23
CA LEU A 177 -18.62 -13.76 12.54
C LEU A 177 -20.01 -14.41 12.39
N SER A 178 -21.06 -13.61 12.39
CA SER A 178 -22.43 -14.06 12.15
C SER A 178 -23.05 -13.22 11.05
N ALA A 179 -23.82 -13.86 10.17
CA ALA A 179 -24.47 -13.17 9.05
C ALA A 179 -25.87 -13.70 8.80
N ARG A 180 -26.74 -12.84 8.29
CA ARG A 180 -28.07 -13.21 7.81
C ARG A 180 -28.26 -12.65 6.41
N ALA A 181 -28.81 -13.46 5.53
CA ALA A 181 -29.12 -13.06 4.17
C ALA A 181 -30.52 -13.49 3.79
N ARG A 182 -31.29 -12.57 3.21
CA ARG A 182 -32.63 -12.82 2.68
C ARG A 182 -32.64 -12.51 1.19
N LEU A 183 -33.17 -13.42 0.42
CA LEU A 183 -33.34 -13.28 -1.02
C LEU A 183 -34.81 -13.31 -1.36
N GLU A 184 -35.30 -12.30 -2.06
CA GLU A 184 -36.68 -12.14 -2.45
C GLU A 184 -36.77 -11.85 -3.96
N ASN A 185 -37.90 -12.32 -4.57
CA ASN A 185 -38.21 -12.03 -5.96
C ASN A 185 -39.67 -11.62 -6.08
N PRO A 186 -40.09 -10.44 -5.55
CA PRO A 186 -41.47 -10.05 -5.47
C PRO A 186 -42.08 -9.82 -6.87
N ASP A 187 -41.53 -9.19 -7.78
CA ASP A 187 -42.12 -8.82 -9.09
C ASP A 187 -41.22 -9.25 -10.27
N GLY A 188 -40.51 -10.35 -10.14
CA GLY A 188 -39.49 -10.76 -11.09
C GLY A 188 -38.16 -10.03 -10.92
N THR A 189 -38.07 -9.09 -9.96
CA THR A 189 -36.83 -8.39 -9.60
C THR A 189 -36.20 -9.08 -8.41
N LEU A 190 -34.91 -9.44 -8.54
CA LEU A 190 -34.17 -10.05 -7.45
C LEU A 190 -33.79 -8.97 -6.45
N ARG A 191 -34.13 -9.16 -5.16
CA ARG A 191 -33.67 -8.34 -4.03
C ARG A 191 -32.95 -9.20 -3.02
N MET A 192 -31.79 -8.76 -2.59
CA MET A 192 -31.02 -9.41 -1.53
C MET A 192 -30.75 -8.41 -0.42
N GLU A 193 -31.04 -8.80 0.79
CA GLU A 193 -30.69 -8.08 2.00
C GLU A 193 -29.79 -8.98 2.84
N ALA A 194 -28.67 -8.46 3.30
CA ALA A 194 -27.77 -9.18 4.20
C ALA A 194 -27.25 -8.27 5.30
N THR A 195 -27.09 -8.84 6.49
CA THR A 195 -26.46 -8.19 7.63
C THR A 195 -25.42 -9.13 8.20
N ALA A 196 -24.30 -8.59 8.64
CA ALA A 196 -23.24 -9.36 9.27
C ALA A 196 -22.72 -8.65 10.52
N GLN A 197 -22.43 -9.44 11.55
CA GLN A 197 -21.67 -9.02 12.72
C GLN A 197 -20.27 -9.60 12.60
N LEU A 198 -19.27 -8.76 12.79
CA LEU A 198 -17.87 -9.07 12.60
C LEU A 198 -17.16 -9.10 13.97
N PRO A 199 -16.02 -9.80 14.08
CA PRO A 199 -15.22 -9.80 15.30
C PRO A 199 -14.87 -8.37 15.73
N GLY A 200 -14.86 -8.12 17.04
CA GLY A 200 -14.57 -6.78 17.57
C GLY A 200 -15.75 -5.79 17.52
N GLY A 201 -16.97 -6.26 17.23
CA GLY A 201 -18.18 -5.44 17.26
C GLY A 201 -18.53 -4.76 15.93
N GLY A 202 -17.77 -5.04 14.87
CA GLY A 202 -18.04 -4.50 13.53
C GLY A 202 -19.37 -4.99 12.96
N HIS A 203 -20.03 -4.13 12.18
CA HIS A 203 -21.30 -4.43 11.52
C HIS A 203 -21.19 -4.13 10.02
N ALA A 204 -21.77 -5.01 9.20
CA ALA A 204 -21.94 -4.77 7.77
C ALA A 204 -23.39 -5.02 7.36
N THR A 205 -23.90 -4.18 6.47
CA THR A 205 -25.24 -4.32 5.86
C THR A 205 -25.12 -4.22 4.35
N MET A 206 -25.87 -5.04 3.63
CA MET A 206 -25.89 -5.03 2.19
C MET A 206 -27.33 -5.13 1.70
N THR A 207 -27.68 -4.30 0.74
CA THR A 207 -28.90 -4.42 -0.05
C THR A 207 -28.55 -4.43 -1.52
N LEU A 208 -29.01 -5.39 -2.27
CA LEU A 208 -28.82 -5.46 -3.71
C LEU A 208 -30.16 -5.70 -4.40
N GLY A 209 -30.36 -5.04 -5.53
CA GLY A 209 -31.52 -5.22 -6.38
C GLY A 209 -31.11 -5.24 -7.85
N SER A 210 -31.83 -5.99 -8.67
CA SER A 210 -31.70 -5.91 -10.13
C SER A 210 -32.82 -5.05 -10.72
N THR A 211 -32.46 -4.11 -11.59
CA THR A 211 -33.37 -3.26 -12.34
C THR A 211 -33.08 -3.42 -13.84
N ASP A 212 -33.92 -2.89 -14.70
CA ASP A 212 -33.67 -2.88 -16.15
C ASP A 212 -32.39 -2.11 -16.52
N SER A 213 -32.00 -1.16 -15.69
CA SER A 213 -30.78 -0.37 -15.85
C SER A 213 -29.51 -1.02 -15.26
N GLY A 214 -29.62 -2.19 -14.63
CA GLY A 214 -28.51 -2.92 -14.02
C GLY A 214 -28.71 -3.21 -12.53
N VAL A 215 -27.61 -3.48 -11.83
CA VAL A 215 -27.62 -3.77 -10.38
C VAL A 215 -27.58 -2.45 -9.60
N THR A 216 -28.50 -2.31 -8.65
CA THR A 216 -28.53 -1.20 -7.69
C THR A 216 -28.43 -1.73 -6.27
N GLY A 217 -27.94 -0.91 -5.33
CA GLY A 217 -27.90 -1.33 -3.95
C GLY A 217 -26.89 -0.57 -3.11
N THR A 218 -26.79 -0.96 -1.85
CA THR A 218 -25.86 -0.36 -0.89
C THR A 218 -25.12 -1.45 -0.14
N LEU A 219 -23.84 -1.21 0.13
CA LEU A 219 -23.02 -1.94 1.08
C LEU A 219 -22.50 -0.93 2.10
N GLN A 220 -22.72 -1.16 3.37
CA GLN A 220 -22.24 -0.30 4.45
C GLN A 220 -21.54 -1.15 5.49
N GLY A 221 -20.43 -0.65 6.00
CA GLY A 221 -19.67 -1.27 7.08
C GLY A 221 -19.29 -0.23 8.14
N ARG A 222 -19.37 -0.61 9.41
CA ARG A 222 -18.99 0.23 10.56
C ARG A 222 -18.21 -0.60 11.55
N ASP A 223 -17.26 0.03 12.21
CA ASP A 223 -16.42 -0.57 13.26
C ASP A 223 -15.74 -1.89 12.83
N ILE A 224 -15.39 -2.00 11.54
CA ILE A 224 -14.75 -3.19 11.00
C ILE A 224 -13.27 -3.20 11.40
N PRO A 225 -12.74 -4.28 12.00
CA PRO A 225 -11.32 -4.40 12.30
C PRO A 225 -10.48 -4.33 11.02
N ALA A 226 -9.74 -3.23 10.84
CA ALA A 226 -9.01 -2.95 9.60
C ALA A 226 -7.80 -3.86 9.41
N GLY A 227 -7.01 -4.11 10.47
CA GLY A 227 -5.79 -4.91 10.41
C GLY A 227 -6.00 -6.30 9.81
N PRO A 228 -6.89 -7.14 10.36
CA PRO A 228 -7.18 -8.46 9.82
C PRO A 228 -7.71 -8.44 8.38
N LEU A 229 -8.58 -7.48 8.06
CA LEU A 229 -9.17 -7.38 6.72
C LEU A 229 -8.12 -6.97 5.67
N LEU A 230 -7.29 -5.98 5.96
CA LEU A 230 -6.23 -5.54 5.07
C LEU A 230 -5.12 -6.58 4.93
N ALA A 231 -4.89 -7.40 5.97
CA ALA A 231 -3.94 -8.51 5.93
C ALA A 231 -4.33 -9.59 4.90
N LEU A 232 -5.61 -9.71 4.52
CA LEU A 232 -6.06 -10.61 3.44
C LEU A 232 -5.44 -10.28 2.07
N GLY A 233 -5.08 -9.00 1.84
CA GLY A 233 -4.44 -8.54 0.60
C GLY A 233 -2.94 -8.86 0.48
N GLU A 234 -2.38 -9.65 1.39
CA GLU A 234 -0.95 -10.00 1.44
C GLU A 234 0.00 -8.78 1.38
N PRO A 235 -0.20 -7.75 2.20
CA PRO A 235 0.72 -6.62 2.20
C PRO A 235 2.11 -7.05 2.68
N PRO A 236 3.18 -6.43 2.18
CA PRO A 236 4.55 -6.76 2.58
C PRO A 236 4.90 -6.26 4.00
N VAL A 237 3.92 -5.78 4.74
CA VAL A 237 4.05 -5.22 6.10
C VAL A 237 3.01 -5.82 7.03
N ASP A 238 3.36 -6.00 8.30
CA ASP A 238 2.39 -6.41 9.32
C ASP A 238 1.44 -5.24 9.60
N MET A 239 0.14 -5.53 9.55
CA MET A 239 -0.93 -4.58 9.83
C MET A 239 -1.67 -5.00 11.09
N LYS A 240 -1.75 -4.11 12.06
CA LYS A 240 -2.42 -4.37 13.36
C LYS A 240 -3.34 -3.22 13.73
N GLY A 241 -4.35 -3.54 14.54
CA GLY A 241 -5.31 -2.54 15.01
C GLY A 241 -6.10 -1.91 13.86
N GLY A 242 -6.54 -0.70 14.13
CA GLY A 242 -7.33 0.10 13.20
C GLY A 242 -8.78 -0.33 13.08
N VAL A 243 -9.61 0.67 12.84
CA VAL A 243 -11.05 0.51 12.59
C VAL A 243 -11.36 1.10 11.22
N MET A 244 -12.14 0.37 10.44
CA MET A 244 -12.58 0.77 9.11
C MET A 244 -14.08 1.02 9.09
N GLU A 245 -14.49 2.11 8.46
CA GLU A 245 -15.85 2.41 8.07
C GLU A 245 -15.91 2.56 6.56
N GLY A 246 -17.00 2.14 5.94
CA GLY A 246 -17.14 2.30 4.50
C GLY A 246 -18.55 2.13 4.00
N ALA A 247 -18.83 2.72 2.85
CA ALA A 247 -20.09 2.57 2.14
C ALA A 247 -19.82 2.50 0.64
N VAL A 248 -20.60 1.67 -0.05
CA VAL A 248 -20.67 1.61 -1.50
C VAL A 248 -22.13 1.67 -1.91
N THR A 249 -22.48 2.58 -2.81
CA THR A 249 -23.81 2.67 -3.41
C THR A 249 -23.69 2.38 -4.89
N LEU A 250 -24.40 1.37 -5.38
CA LEU A 250 -24.46 0.97 -6.78
C LEU A 250 -25.67 1.62 -7.45
N GLU A 251 -25.46 2.27 -8.59
CA GLU A 251 -26.45 3.04 -9.34
C GLU A 251 -26.50 2.60 -10.81
N GLY A 252 -26.78 1.34 -11.07
CA GLY A 252 -26.82 0.79 -12.42
C GLY A 252 -25.49 0.85 -13.16
N SER A 253 -25.18 1.97 -13.79
CA SER A 253 -23.93 2.20 -14.53
C SER A 253 -22.84 2.92 -13.74
N GLY A 254 -22.99 3.07 -12.42
CA GLY A 254 -22.05 3.77 -11.56
C GLY A 254 -22.02 3.24 -10.14
N ALA A 255 -21.04 3.70 -9.38
CA ALA A 255 -20.94 3.49 -7.94
C ALA A 255 -20.37 4.73 -7.25
N ALA A 256 -20.98 5.10 -6.13
CA ALA A 256 -20.36 5.99 -5.16
C ALA A 256 -19.77 5.15 -4.04
N PHE A 257 -18.58 5.52 -3.56
CA PHE A 257 -17.94 4.81 -2.46
C PHE A 257 -17.32 5.77 -1.45
N SER A 258 -17.25 5.33 -0.23
CA SER A 258 -16.47 5.98 0.83
C SER A 258 -15.83 4.91 1.69
N VAL A 259 -14.58 5.11 2.09
CA VAL A 259 -13.88 4.26 3.05
C VAL A 259 -13.03 5.16 3.95
N ALA A 260 -13.02 4.87 5.24
CA ALA A 260 -12.14 5.53 6.20
C ALA A 260 -11.52 4.48 7.12
N VAL A 261 -10.24 4.64 7.40
CA VAL A 261 -9.47 3.79 8.32
C VAL A 261 -8.82 4.70 9.35
N LYS A 262 -8.90 4.34 10.63
CA LYS A 262 -8.31 5.08 11.75
C LYS A 262 -7.56 4.14 12.68
N GLY A 263 -6.47 4.62 13.28
CA GLY A 263 -5.73 3.87 14.29
C GLY A 263 -5.00 2.63 13.77
N LEU A 264 -4.66 2.58 12.48
CA LEU A 264 -3.90 1.48 11.89
C LEU A 264 -2.43 1.59 12.27
N SER A 265 -1.81 0.45 12.61
CA SER A 265 -0.38 0.31 12.90
C SER A 265 0.29 -0.54 11.83
N LEU A 266 1.40 -0.06 11.28
CA LEU A 266 2.23 -0.79 10.31
C LEU A 266 3.59 -1.12 10.92
N SER A 267 3.99 -2.38 10.86
CA SER A 267 5.28 -2.85 11.37
C SER A 267 6.06 -3.60 10.29
N ASN A 268 7.26 -3.12 10.00
CA ASN A 268 8.24 -3.80 9.17
C ASN A 268 9.61 -3.14 9.37
N PRO A 269 10.70 -3.87 9.61
CA PRO A 269 12.04 -3.29 9.81
C PRO A 269 12.54 -2.45 8.63
N ARG A 270 12.07 -2.72 7.39
CA ARG A 270 12.38 -1.89 6.22
C ARG A 270 11.55 -0.60 6.20
N LEU A 271 10.37 -0.61 6.83
CA LEU A 271 9.52 0.58 6.92
C LEU A 271 10.09 1.56 7.93
N ALA A 272 10.21 1.13 9.18
CA ALA A 272 10.74 1.93 10.27
C ALA A 272 11.26 1.02 11.41
N PRO A 273 12.18 1.50 12.29
CA PRO A 273 12.62 0.77 13.47
C PRO A 273 11.51 0.55 14.51
N LYS A 274 10.55 1.48 14.56
CA LYS A 274 9.35 1.44 15.42
C LYS A 274 8.11 1.34 14.55
N PRO A 275 6.97 0.81 15.07
CA PRO A 275 5.72 0.82 14.35
C PRO A 275 5.34 2.23 13.87
N VAL A 276 4.79 2.30 12.67
CA VAL A 276 4.25 3.55 12.10
C VAL A 276 2.78 3.63 12.48
N GLU A 277 2.48 4.40 13.51
CA GLU A 277 1.15 4.52 14.12
C GLU A 277 0.96 5.86 14.87
N PRO A 278 -0.29 6.35 15.06
CA PRO A 278 -1.48 5.86 14.38
C PRO A 278 -1.54 6.34 12.92
N LEU A 279 -2.07 5.51 12.03
CA LEU A 279 -2.37 5.89 10.67
C LEU A 279 -3.87 6.08 10.50
N ALA A 280 -4.26 7.19 9.88
CA ALA A 280 -5.63 7.46 9.49
C ALA A 280 -5.68 7.95 8.03
N PHE A 281 -6.58 7.38 7.25
CA PHE A 281 -6.83 7.82 5.89
C PHE A 281 -8.27 7.58 5.47
N SER A 282 -8.75 8.34 4.51
CA SER A 282 -10.04 8.06 3.89
C SER A 282 -9.99 8.28 2.39
N ALA A 283 -10.90 7.62 1.68
CA ALA A 283 -11.13 7.84 0.27
C ALA A 283 -12.64 7.86 0.01
N GLU A 284 -13.11 8.85 -0.72
CA GLU A 284 -14.49 8.93 -1.19
C GLU A 284 -14.51 9.30 -2.66
N GLY A 285 -15.40 8.69 -3.44
CA GLY A 285 -15.39 8.96 -4.87
C GLY A 285 -16.57 8.36 -5.62
N ARG A 286 -16.56 8.60 -6.94
CA ARG A 286 -17.56 8.08 -7.87
C ARG A 286 -16.89 7.42 -9.05
N LEU A 287 -17.39 6.22 -9.40
CA LEU A 287 -17.04 5.47 -10.59
C LEU A 287 -18.23 5.43 -11.52
N ARG A 288 -17.99 5.56 -12.82
CA ARG A 288 -18.95 5.26 -13.87
C ARG A 288 -18.38 4.28 -14.87
N TRP A 289 -19.17 3.34 -15.33
CA TRP A 289 -18.75 2.38 -16.35
C TRP A 289 -19.74 2.33 -17.51
N GLN A 290 -19.18 2.10 -18.69
CA GLN A 290 -19.93 1.89 -19.93
C GLN A 290 -19.52 0.55 -20.53
N TRP A 291 -20.28 -0.50 -20.23
CA TRP A 291 -19.95 -1.86 -20.66
C TRP A 291 -19.82 -2.00 -22.18
N SER A 292 -20.71 -1.32 -22.94
CA SER A 292 -20.68 -1.34 -24.41
C SER A 292 -19.43 -0.72 -25.00
N ARG A 293 -18.83 0.27 -24.31
CA ARG A 293 -17.59 0.94 -24.69
C ARG A 293 -16.35 0.38 -23.98
N ARG A 294 -16.53 -0.60 -23.11
CA ARG A 294 -15.45 -1.15 -22.30
C ARG A 294 -14.65 -0.06 -21.57
N HIS A 295 -15.36 0.87 -20.97
CA HIS A 295 -14.78 2.07 -20.37
C HIS A 295 -15.25 2.24 -18.92
N VAL A 296 -14.33 2.68 -18.03
CA VAL A 296 -14.62 3.11 -16.67
C VAL A 296 -13.98 4.48 -16.44
N ALA A 297 -14.72 5.36 -15.80
CA ALA A 297 -14.25 6.67 -15.37
C ALA A 297 -14.33 6.78 -13.85
N LEU A 298 -13.25 7.24 -13.23
CA LEU A 298 -13.20 7.77 -11.88
C LEU A 298 -13.46 9.27 -11.99
N GLU A 299 -14.73 9.68 -11.81
CA GLU A 299 -15.15 11.07 -12.04
C GLU A 299 -14.55 12.02 -11.01
N ALA A 300 -14.54 11.59 -9.75
CA ALA A 300 -13.92 12.30 -8.65
C ALA A 300 -13.59 11.33 -7.54
N MET A 301 -12.38 11.38 -7.01
CA MET A 301 -12.01 10.71 -5.77
C MET A 301 -11.23 11.69 -4.92
N LYS A 302 -11.61 11.81 -3.67
CA LYS A 302 -10.90 12.58 -2.67
C LYS A 302 -10.25 11.60 -1.70
N VAL A 303 -8.93 11.63 -1.64
CA VAL A 303 -8.15 10.90 -0.66
C VAL A 303 -7.68 11.85 0.41
N THR A 304 -7.89 11.49 1.68
CA THR A 304 -7.37 12.29 2.79
C THR A 304 -6.47 11.45 3.69
N VAL A 305 -5.46 12.08 4.28
CA VAL A 305 -4.54 11.47 5.24
C VAL A 305 -4.52 12.33 6.50
N GLY A 306 -4.39 11.66 7.64
CA GLY A 306 -4.43 12.27 8.96
C GLY A 306 -5.80 12.13 9.64
N GLU A 307 -5.81 12.16 10.97
CA GLU A 307 -7.03 11.95 11.76
C GLU A 307 -8.08 13.04 11.52
N ARG A 308 -7.65 14.27 11.27
CA ARG A 308 -8.50 15.42 10.97
C ARG A 308 -8.56 15.74 9.47
N ARG A 309 -8.10 14.82 8.61
CA ARG A 309 -8.06 14.98 7.15
C ARG A 309 -7.20 16.18 6.71
N GLU A 310 -6.03 16.32 7.31
CA GLU A 310 -5.11 17.45 7.13
C GLU A 310 -4.57 17.52 5.71
N VAL A 311 -4.25 16.37 5.11
CA VAL A 311 -3.77 16.27 3.73
C VAL A 311 -4.90 15.81 2.83
N GLN A 312 -5.14 16.50 1.72
CA GLN A 312 -6.14 16.16 0.73
C GLN A 312 -5.51 16.05 -0.65
N VAL A 313 -5.85 14.95 -1.34
CA VAL A 313 -5.48 14.70 -2.74
C VAL A 313 -6.75 14.42 -3.53
N ASP A 314 -6.99 15.20 -4.57
CA ASP A 314 -8.09 14.99 -5.50
C ASP A 314 -7.59 14.15 -6.68
N VAL A 315 -8.31 13.07 -7.00
CA VAL A 315 -7.91 12.12 -8.03
C VAL A 315 -9.04 11.93 -9.03
N THR A 316 -8.70 11.99 -10.32
CA THR A 316 -9.59 11.66 -11.43
C THR A 316 -8.90 10.71 -12.38
N GLY A 317 -9.66 9.94 -13.15
CA GLY A 317 -9.04 9.04 -14.11
C GLY A 317 -10.05 8.28 -14.95
N GLU A 318 -9.53 7.56 -15.91
CA GLU A 318 -10.32 6.69 -16.77
C GLU A 318 -9.48 5.50 -17.22
N ALA A 319 -10.14 4.40 -17.55
CA ALA A 319 -9.49 3.25 -18.13
C ALA A 319 -10.41 2.55 -19.13
N THR A 320 -9.80 1.92 -20.12
CA THR A 320 -10.47 1.06 -21.09
C THR A 320 -9.95 -0.37 -20.96
N TRP A 321 -10.81 -1.36 -21.21
CA TRP A 321 -10.43 -2.78 -21.25
C TRP A 321 -10.68 -3.40 -22.65
N SER A 322 -10.15 -2.72 -23.66
CA SER A 322 -10.08 -3.21 -25.06
C SER A 322 -8.95 -4.24 -25.23
N GLU A 323 -8.63 -4.62 -26.45
CA GLU A 323 -7.48 -5.48 -26.75
C GLU A 323 -6.15 -4.83 -26.30
N GLU A 324 -6.05 -3.51 -26.42
CA GLU A 324 -4.99 -2.69 -25.86
C GLU A 324 -5.55 -1.79 -24.75
N PRO A 325 -5.58 -2.27 -23.49
CA PRO A 325 -6.16 -1.51 -22.41
C PRO A 325 -5.33 -0.27 -22.09
N GLN A 326 -5.98 0.89 -22.06
CA GLN A 326 -5.38 2.20 -21.78
C GLN A 326 -5.90 2.75 -20.47
N PHE A 327 -5.11 3.58 -19.82
CA PHE A 327 -5.55 4.34 -18.65
C PHE A 327 -5.03 5.77 -18.68
N SER A 328 -5.74 6.65 -17.99
CA SER A 328 -5.27 7.96 -17.56
C SER A 328 -5.64 8.20 -16.11
N LEU A 329 -4.74 8.82 -15.35
CA LEU A 329 -4.93 9.18 -13.95
C LEU A 329 -4.34 10.56 -13.72
N ARG A 330 -5.06 11.41 -13.00
CA ARG A 330 -4.58 12.71 -12.50
C ARG A 330 -4.80 12.78 -11.01
N ALA A 331 -3.78 13.18 -10.26
CA ALA A 331 -3.84 13.43 -8.83
C ALA A 331 -3.31 14.85 -8.55
N GLU A 332 -4.04 15.60 -7.73
CA GLU A 332 -3.70 16.98 -7.36
C GLU A 332 -3.73 17.12 -5.84
N LEU A 333 -2.62 17.53 -5.26
CA LEU A 333 -2.50 17.84 -3.85
C LEU A 333 -3.00 19.27 -3.63
N SER A 334 -4.02 19.42 -2.80
CA SER A 334 -4.49 20.73 -2.36
C SER A 334 -3.37 21.49 -1.61
N PRO A 335 -3.35 22.86 -1.67
CA PRO A 335 -2.32 23.64 -0.99
C PRO A 335 -2.16 23.26 0.47
N LEU A 336 -0.97 22.84 0.87
CA LEU A 336 -0.66 22.24 2.16
C LEU A 336 0.48 22.97 2.85
N THR A 337 0.30 23.39 4.11
CA THR A 337 1.38 23.94 4.95
C THR A 337 2.19 22.82 5.57
N PHE A 338 3.45 23.09 5.95
CA PHE A 338 4.29 22.12 6.66
C PHE A 338 3.63 21.64 7.96
N ALA A 339 3.05 22.55 8.75
CA ALA A 339 2.35 22.18 9.97
C ALA A 339 1.27 21.11 9.73
N ARG A 340 0.39 21.33 8.75
CA ARG A 340 -0.66 20.36 8.42
C ARG A 340 -0.11 19.03 7.88
N ALA A 341 0.96 19.10 7.07
CA ALA A 341 1.60 17.89 6.57
C ALA A 341 2.15 17.01 7.72
N LEU A 342 2.75 17.65 8.73
CA LEU A 342 3.31 16.96 9.89
C LEU A 342 2.22 16.42 10.83
N GLU A 343 1.12 17.18 11.03
CA GLU A 343 -0.04 16.72 11.81
C GLU A 343 -0.70 15.47 11.22
N ALA A 344 -0.63 15.30 9.90
CA ALA A 344 -1.18 14.13 9.22
C ALA A 344 -0.33 12.85 9.36
N LEU A 345 0.93 12.99 9.75
CA LEU A 345 1.89 11.90 9.74
C LEU A 345 2.14 11.33 11.15
N PRO A 346 2.25 10.00 11.30
CA PRO A 346 2.78 9.39 12.52
C PRO A 346 4.16 9.92 12.89
N SER A 347 4.43 10.04 14.19
CA SER A 347 5.70 10.57 14.71
C SER A 347 6.93 9.84 14.17
N ALA A 348 6.83 8.54 13.90
CA ALA A 348 7.90 7.75 13.30
C ALA A 348 8.37 8.28 11.92
N LEU A 349 7.52 9.03 11.22
CA LEU A 349 7.79 9.60 9.89
C LEU A 349 8.19 11.08 9.93
N VAL A 350 8.13 11.72 11.10
CA VAL A 350 8.46 13.14 11.29
C VAL A 350 9.91 13.29 11.74
N PRO A 351 10.69 14.26 11.18
CA PRO A 351 12.02 14.59 11.71
C PRO A 351 11.95 15.06 13.16
N GLU A 352 12.82 14.53 14.02
CA GLU A 352 12.81 14.84 15.47
C GLU A 352 13.68 16.05 15.80
N ASP A 353 14.77 16.27 15.05
CA ASP A 353 15.79 17.29 15.35
C ASP A 353 15.42 18.70 14.83
N VAL A 354 14.36 18.84 14.04
CA VAL A 354 13.94 20.12 13.42
C VAL A 354 12.45 20.30 13.53
N ASP A 355 12.00 21.36 14.20
CA ASP A 355 10.57 21.71 14.28
C ASP A 355 10.06 22.31 12.96
N LEU A 356 9.84 21.44 11.98
CA LEU A 356 9.35 21.86 10.67
C LEU A 356 7.93 22.44 10.69
N ALA A 357 7.17 22.31 11.78
CA ALA A 357 5.83 22.91 11.89
C ALA A 357 5.88 24.45 11.78
N GLN A 358 7.00 25.05 12.17
CA GLN A 358 7.24 26.49 12.07
C GLN A 358 7.81 26.92 10.71
N GLN A 359 8.05 25.96 9.78
CA GLN A 359 8.55 26.31 8.45
C GLN A 359 7.47 26.99 7.64
N GLU A 360 7.73 28.21 7.20
CA GLU A 360 6.84 28.95 6.30
C GLU A 360 6.86 28.34 4.88
N GLY A 361 5.72 28.41 4.23
CA GLY A 361 5.54 27.96 2.85
C GLY A 361 4.33 27.05 2.70
N GLN A 362 3.90 26.91 1.46
CA GLN A 362 2.86 25.97 1.06
C GLN A 362 3.43 25.04 -0.01
N LEU A 363 2.93 23.85 0.00
CA LEU A 363 3.28 22.78 -0.90
C LEU A 363 2.09 22.52 -1.81
N GLN A 364 2.30 22.48 -3.11
CA GLN A 364 1.33 22.03 -4.11
C GLN A 364 2.01 21.00 -5.00
N ALA A 365 1.29 19.95 -5.36
CA ALA A 365 1.83 18.94 -6.25
C ALA A 365 0.74 18.41 -7.18
N SER A 366 1.13 18.01 -8.38
CA SER A 366 0.26 17.31 -9.31
C SER A 366 1.01 16.17 -9.98
N LEU A 367 0.28 15.09 -10.26
CA LEU A 367 0.77 13.92 -10.96
C LEU A 367 -0.23 13.53 -12.04
N ALA A 368 0.22 13.36 -13.27
CA ALA A 368 -0.57 12.77 -14.34
C ALA A 368 0.17 11.57 -14.91
N LEU A 369 -0.55 10.46 -15.00
CA LEU A 369 -0.08 9.18 -15.54
C LEU A 369 -1.02 8.75 -16.65
N SER A 370 -0.49 8.30 -17.79
CA SER A 370 -1.31 7.74 -18.86
C SER A 370 -0.50 6.76 -19.70
N GLY A 371 -1.19 5.81 -20.34
CA GLY A 371 -0.56 4.85 -21.25
C GLY A 371 -1.22 3.48 -21.24
N PRO A 372 -0.62 2.50 -21.93
CA PRO A 372 -1.10 1.13 -21.96
C PRO A 372 -0.94 0.45 -20.59
N VAL A 373 -1.98 -0.27 -20.13
CA VAL A 373 -1.97 -0.91 -18.79
C VAL A 373 -0.85 -1.95 -18.67
N LEU A 374 -0.59 -2.70 -19.73
CA LEU A 374 0.35 -3.82 -19.72
C LEU A 374 1.79 -3.42 -20.04
N GLU A 375 2.00 -2.29 -20.72
CA GLU A 375 3.31 -1.84 -21.20
C GLU A 375 3.79 -0.60 -20.44
N ARG A 376 4.34 -0.82 -19.25
CA ARG A 376 4.79 0.25 -18.35
C ARG A 376 5.83 1.18 -18.98
N ARG A 377 6.62 0.71 -19.93
CA ARG A 377 7.66 1.52 -20.58
C ARG A 377 7.09 2.69 -21.40
N ASP A 378 5.85 2.52 -21.86
CA ASP A 378 5.17 3.51 -22.70
C ASP A 378 4.30 4.48 -21.90
N TRP A 379 4.37 4.41 -20.57
CA TRP A 379 3.65 5.34 -19.71
C TRP A 379 4.21 6.76 -19.85
N GLN A 380 3.30 7.69 -20.01
CA GLN A 380 3.60 9.10 -19.89
C GLN A 380 3.41 9.52 -18.42
N VAL A 381 4.46 10.06 -17.82
CA VAL A 381 4.48 10.54 -16.44
C VAL A 381 4.76 12.03 -16.47
N LYS A 382 3.84 12.83 -15.94
CA LYS A 382 4.03 14.27 -15.74
C LYS A 382 3.83 14.56 -14.26
N ALA A 383 4.85 15.00 -13.57
CA ALA A 383 4.78 15.39 -12.17
C ALA A 383 5.26 16.83 -12.02
N LYS A 384 4.59 17.57 -11.14
CA LYS A 384 4.93 18.96 -10.82
C LYS A 384 4.85 19.15 -9.32
N LEU A 385 5.85 19.80 -8.76
CA LEU A 385 5.89 20.25 -7.38
C LEU A 385 6.13 21.75 -7.36
N GLU A 386 5.35 22.46 -6.61
CA GLU A 386 5.49 23.91 -6.42
C GLU A 386 5.61 24.23 -4.93
N LEU A 387 6.65 24.98 -4.62
CA LEU A 387 6.89 25.60 -3.31
C LEU A 387 6.81 27.13 -3.50
N PRO A 388 5.60 27.73 -3.48
CA PRO A 388 5.47 29.16 -3.69
C PRO A 388 6.26 29.94 -2.64
N ARG A 389 7.29 30.67 -3.08
CA ARG A 389 8.08 31.56 -2.24
C ARG A 389 7.42 32.94 -2.19
N LYS A 390 7.17 33.46 -1.00
CA LYS A 390 6.77 34.87 -0.86
C LYS A 390 7.95 35.77 -1.27
N LYS A 391 7.78 36.56 -2.33
CA LYS A 391 8.78 37.53 -2.76
C LYS A 391 9.04 38.55 -1.63
N GLY A 392 10.29 38.78 -1.27
CA GLY A 392 10.72 39.92 -0.46
C GLY A 392 10.71 39.76 1.07
N HIS A 393 10.41 38.57 1.64
CA HIS A 393 10.48 38.35 3.08
C HIS A 393 11.70 37.50 3.44
N THR A 394 12.47 37.95 4.43
CA THR A 394 13.39 37.08 5.17
C THR A 394 12.57 35.98 5.81
N GLN A 395 12.56 34.80 5.20
CA GLN A 395 11.81 33.67 5.74
C GLN A 395 12.40 33.33 7.12
N LYS A 396 11.62 33.60 8.14
CA LYS A 396 11.85 33.11 9.48
C LYS A 396 11.45 31.64 9.51
N GLY A 397 12.23 30.81 10.13
CA GLY A 397 11.92 29.39 10.23
C GLY A 397 13.06 28.59 10.86
N PRO A 398 12.84 27.33 11.18
CA PRO A 398 13.79 26.49 11.92
C PRO A 398 15.09 26.23 11.15
N LEU A 399 15.12 26.46 9.84
CA LEU A 399 16.29 26.29 8.98
C LEU A 399 16.96 27.60 8.57
N ALA A 400 16.53 28.76 9.11
CA ALA A 400 17.08 30.07 8.75
C ALA A 400 18.59 30.21 9.09
N TRP A 401 19.06 29.50 10.11
CA TRP A 401 20.47 29.48 10.54
C TRP A 401 21.41 28.93 9.46
N LEU A 402 20.96 28.11 8.55
CA LEU A 402 21.77 27.60 7.42
C LEU A 402 22.21 28.68 6.43
N ARG A 403 21.63 29.86 6.48
CA ARG A 403 22.01 31.00 5.62
C ARG A 403 23.28 31.69 6.09
N GLY A 404 23.60 31.59 7.38
CA GLY A 404 24.80 32.12 7.99
C GLY A 404 25.86 31.06 8.25
N PRO A 405 26.96 31.43 8.94
CA PRO A 405 27.93 30.48 9.45
C PRO A 405 27.34 29.62 10.58
N PHE A 406 27.82 28.37 10.69
CA PHE A 406 27.42 27.45 11.76
C PHE A 406 28.46 26.34 11.95
N ASP A 407 28.36 25.66 13.10
CA ASP A 407 29.20 24.51 13.39
C ASP A 407 28.43 23.22 13.06
N TYR A 408 29.13 22.29 12.40
CA TYR A 408 28.58 21.04 11.91
C TYR A 408 29.43 19.86 12.38
N ARG A 409 28.77 18.81 12.84
CA ARG A 409 29.39 17.53 13.18
C ARG A 409 28.87 16.42 12.31
N PRO A 410 29.64 15.94 11.32
CA PRO A 410 29.18 14.86 10.43
C PRO A 410 28.94 13.58 11.20
N LEU A 411 27.93 12.81 10.76
CA LEU A 411 27.65 11.49 11.29
C LEU A 411 28.51 10.45 10.58
N THR A 412 29.50 9.93 11.29
CA THR A 412 30.41 8.87 10.82
C THR A 412 29.90 7.48 11.21
N ALA A 413 30.57 6.42 10.76
CA ALA A 413 30.28 5.05 11.19
C ALA A 413 30.51 4.83 12.71
N GLU A 414 31.39 5.62 13.31
CA GLU A 414 31.81 5.52 14.71
C GLU A 414 31.04 6.47 15.64
N GLY A 415 30.12 7.25 15.08
CA GLY A 415 29.33 8.25 15.80
C GLY A 415 29.44 9.65 15.20
N ARG A 416 29.41 10.70 16.02
CA ARG A 416 29.62 12.07 15.54
C ARG A 416 31.09 12.35 15.36
N GLY A 417 31.48 12.80 14.17
CA GLY A 417 32.83 13.17 13.81
C GLY A 417 33.30 14.49 14.44
N GLN A 418 34.47 14.94 13.99
CA GLN A 418 35.04 16.22 14.40
C GLN A 418 34.14 17.39 13.98
N GLU A 419 34.11 18.43 14.80
CA GLU A 419 33.36 19.66 14.51
C GLU A 419 34.04 20.44 13.39
N LEU A 420 33.23 20.87 12.42
CA LEU A 420 33.61 21.67 11.27
C LEU A 420 32.91 23.02 11.35
N HIS A 421 33.61 24.11 11.21
CA HIS A 421 33.02 25.43 11.05
C HIS A 421 32.68 25.67 9.58
N ILE A 422 31.37 25.84 9.26
CA ILE A 422 30.85 26.08 7.91
C ILE A 422 30.59 27.57 7.71
N GLY A 423 31.65 28.29 7.35
CA GLY A 423 31.58 29.73 7.16
C GLY A 423 32.96 30.38 7.08
N PRO A 424 33.00 31.72 6.90
CA PRO A 424 34.24 32.49 6.91
C PRO A 424 35.03 32.27 8.18
N GLY A 425 36.36 32.17 8.07
CA GLY A 425 37.27 31.87 9.18
C GLY A 425 37.69 30.41 9.28
N SER A 426 37.03 29.49 8.60
CA SER A 426 37.49 28.10 8.44
C SER A 426 38.45 28.00 7.26
N SER A 427 39.61 27.33 7.47
CA SER A 427 40.61 27.11 6.40
C SER A 427 40.12 26.13 5.30
N THR A 428 39.05 25.37 5.57
CA THR A 428 38.52 24.38 4.62
C THR A 428 37.21 24.82 3.98
N PHE A 429 36.59 25.90 4.46
CA PHE A 429 35.38 26.44 3.86
C PHE A 429 35.68 27.18 2.55
N VAL A 430 34.93 26.85 1.51
CA VAL A 430 35.02 27.50 0.20
C VAL A 430 33.68 28.19 -0.10
N PRO A 431 33.64 29.52 -0.18
CA PRO A 431 32.42 30.24 -0.55
C PRO A 431 32.01 29.92 -1.99
N PHE A 432 30.73 30.13 -2.30
CA PHE A 432 30.19 29.75 -3.60
C PHE A 432 30.94 30.37 -4.78
N GLU A 433 31.34 31.62 -4.66
CA GLU A 433 32.06 32.39 -5.67
C GLU A 433 33.49 31.86 -5.95
N GLU A 434 34.08 31.13 -4.98
CA GLU A 434 35.41 30.53 -5.10
C GLU A 434 35.33 29.04 -5.53
N LEU A 435 34.14 28.46 -5.65
CA LEU A 435 33.98 27.08 -6.16
C LEU A 435 34.46 27.00 -7.63
N PRO A 436 35.31 26.02 -7.97
CA PRO A 436 35.76 25.85 -9.35
C PRO A 436 34.57 25.63 -10.29
N PRO A 437 34.37 26.46 -11.34
CA PRO A 437 33.22 26.32 -12.23
C PRO A 437 33.12 24.95 -12.88
N PHE A 438 34.23 24.32 -13.22
CA PHE A 438 34.26 22.99 -13.82
C PHE A 438 33.87 21.91 -12.81
N LEU A 439 34.23 22.04 -11.55
CA LEU A 439 33.80 21.11 -10.50
C LEU A 439 32.30 21.20 -10.29
N VAL A 440 31.74 22.42 -10.18
CA VAL A 440 30.30 22.64 -10.04
C VAL A 440 29.55 21.97 -11.20
N ARG A 441 29.97 22.21 -12.44
CA ARG A 441 29.36 21.62 -13.64
C ARG A 441 29.48 20.09 -13.65
N ALA A 442 30.66 19.54 -13.32
CA ALA A 442 30.89 18.11 -13.25
C ALA A 442 29.99 17.43 -12.21
N VAL A 443 29.85 18.00 -11.02
CA VAL A 443 28.98 17.48 -9.96
C VAL A 443 27.52 17.58 -10.37
N LEU A 444 27.07 18.72 -10.87
CA LEU A 444 25.70 18.87 -11.36
C LEU A 444 25.41 17.84 -12.46
N ARG A 445 26.30 17.69 -13.41
CA ARG A 445 26.11 16.75 -14.54
C ARG A 445 26.08 15.28 -14.12
N SER A 446 26.83 14.91 -13.07
CA SER A 446 26.90 13.53 -12.58
C SER A 446 25.79 13.17 -11.61
N GLU A 447 25.36 14.10 -10.76
CA GLU A 447 24.50 13.85 -9.60
C GLU A 447 23.10 14.45 -9.76
N ASP A 448 22.97 15.66 -10.36
CA ASP A 448 21.71 16.41 -10.39
C ASP A 448 21.67 17.47 -11.49
N GLY A 449 21.52 17.03 -12.74
CA GLY A 449 21.51 17.94 -13.91
C GLY A 449 20.38 18.98 -13.91
N GLY A 450 19.30 18.71 -13.19
CA GLY A 450 18.13 19.60 -13.04
C GLY A 450 18.17 20.52 -11.85
N PHE A 451 19.27 20.58 -11.06
CA PHE A 451 19.34 21.26 -9.77
C PHE A 451 18.80 22.69 -9.77
N TRP A 452 19.10 23.48 -10.79
CA TRP A 452 18.66 24.88 -10.88
C TRP A 452 17.19 25.04 -11.21
N THR A 453 16.53 24.03 -11.78
CA THR A 453 15.17 24.09 -12.31
C THR A 453 14.12 23.44 -11.42
N HIS A 454 14.47 22.36 -10.70
CA HIS A 454 13.55 21.67 -9.81
C HIS A 454 13.57 22.24 -8.38
N GLN A 455 12.56 21.88 -7.58
CA GLN A 455 12.42 22.26 -6.18
C GLN A 455 12.61 21.04 -5.24
N GLY A 456 13.83 20.49 -5.27
CA GLY A 456 14.23 19.39 -4.41
C GLY A 456 14.03 17.99 -4.96
N PHE A 457 13.19 17.82 -5.99
CA PHE A 457 12.95 16.53 -6.64
C PHE A 457 13.03 16.66 -8.16
N ASP A 458 13.86 15.84 -8.77
CA ASP A 458 13.95 15.71 -10.24
C ASP A 458 12.96 14.62 -10.71
N PHE A 459 11.80 15.05 -11.18
CA PHE A 459 10.75 14.15 -11.65
C PHE A 459 11.09 13.49 -12.99
N ASP A 460 11.95 14.06 -13.81
CA ASP A 460 12.41 13.46 -15.07
C ASP A 460 13.34 12.27 -14.80
N SER A 461 14.25 12.43 -13.84
CA SER A 461 15.07 11.33 -13.34
C SER A 461 14.23 10.26 -12.66
N LEU A 462 13.24 10.61 -11.84
CA LEU A 462 12.30 9.67 -11.22
C LEU A 462 11.47 8.93 -12.28
N ARG A 463 10.99 9.61 -13.30
CA ARG A 463 10.30 9.00 -14.44
C ARG A 463 11.18 7.95 -15.12
N THR A 464 12.41 8.30 -15.44
CA THR A 464 13.38 7.37 -16.06
C THR A 464 13.58 6.13 -15.20
N LEU A 465 13.67 6.30 -13.87
CA LEU A 465 13.79 5.22 -12.90
C LEU A 465 12.53 4.33 -12.86
N LEU A 466 11.34 4.94 -12.86
CA LEU A 466 10.06 4.24 -12.87
C LEU A 466 9.83 3.41 -14.13
N LEU A 467 10.29 3.90 -15.27
CA LEU A 467 10.11 3.26 -16.57
C LEU A 467 11.23 2.29 -16.92
N ALA A 468 12.33 2.27 -16.16
CA ALA A 468 13.45 1.39 -16.39
C ALA A 468 13.07 -0.10 -16.25
N PRO A 469 13.73 -1.01 -17.01
CA PRO A 469 13.59 -2.44 -16.81
C PRO A 469 13.93 -2.85 -15.38
N ARG A 470 13.21 -3.83 -14.81
CA ARG A 470 13.48 -4.34 -13.45
C ARG A 470 14.90 -4.87 -13.24
N ASP A 471 15.57 -5.29 -14.33
CA ASP A 471 16.93 -5.86 -14.33
C ASP A 471 18.02 -4.81 -14.57
N GLY A 472 17.63 -3.56 -14.85
CA GLY A 472 18.56 -2.45 -15.08
C GLY A 472 19.12 -1.90 -13.79
N LYS A 473 20.45 -1.82 -13.67
CA LYS A 473 21.11 -1.05 -12.61
C LYS A 473 20.93 0.44 -12.91
N VAL A 474 19.75 0.98 -12.61
CA VAL A 474 19.52 2.41 -12.72
C VAL A 474 20.17 3.07 -11.52
N ARG A 475 21.20 3.89 -11.75
CA ARG A 475 21.89 4.69 -10.75
C ARG A 475 21.31 6.09 -10.76
N GLY A 476 21.13 6.66 -9.55
CA GLY A 476 20.85 8.07 -9.33
C GLY A 476 19.36 8.44 -9.48
N GLY A 477 18.76 8.82 -8.41
CA GLY A 477 17.39 9.38 -8.37
C GLY A 477 17.26 10.32 -7.19
N SER A 478 18.35 10.53 -6.42
CA SER A 478 18.39 11.50 -5.32
C SER A 478 19.09 12.76 -5.78
N THR A 479 18.46 13.90 -5.54
CA THR A 479 19.01 15.24 -5.85
C THR A 479 20.08 15.67 -4.85
N LEU A 480 20.84 16.71 -5.17
CA LEU A 480 21.83 17.30 -4.26
C LEU A 480 21.16 17.79 -2.97
N THR A 481 19.98 18.38 -3.03
CA THR A 481 19.26 18.83 -1.83
C THR A 481 18.82 17.65 -0.96
N GLN A 482 18.42 16.51 -1.54
CA GLN A 482 18.14 15.29 -0.78
C GLN A 482 19.39 14.71 -0.12
N GLN A 483 20.52 14.72 -0.81
CA GLN A 483 21.81 14.31 -0.25
C GLN A 483 22.25 15.25 0.89
N LEU A 484 22.06 16.56 0.73
CA LEU A 484 22.33 17.55 1.77
C LEU A 484 21.44 17.36 3.00
N ALA A 485 20.12 17.18 2.80
CA ALA A 485 19.17 16.87 3.88
C ALA A 485 19.58 15.63 4.67
N LYS A 486 19.95 14.57 3.97
CA LYS A 486 20.45 13.33 4.58
C LYS A 486 21.72 13.59 5.42
N ASN A 487 22.68 14.29 4.89
CA ASN A 487 23.96 14.52 5.57
C ASN A 487 23.82 15.43 6.79
N LEU A 488 22.97 16.47 6.73
CA LEU A 488 22.77 17.41 7.83
C LEU A 488 21.98 16.82 9.01
N PHE A 489 20.92 16.03 8.73
CA PHE A 489 19.89 15.76 9.73
C PHE A 489 19.58 14.28 9.97
N LEU A 490 20.04 13.35 9.11
CA LEU A 490 19.54 11.99 9.16
C LEU A 490 20.63 10.96 9.46
N SER A 491 20.20 9.88 10.13
CA SER A 491 21.04 8.71 10.39
C SER A 491 21.36 7.93 9.10
N ARG A 492 22.32 6.99 9.21
CA ARG A 492 22.70 6.10 8.09
C ARG A 492 21.74 4.91 7.88
N GLU A 493 20.65 4.84 8.61
CA GLU A 493 19.65 3.78 8.48
C GLU A 493 19.03 3.71 7.07
N LYS A 494 18.72 2.50 6.63
CA LYS A 494 18.12 2.27 5.31
C LYS A 494 16.64 1.88 5.46
N THR A 495 15.79 2.83 5.87
CA THR A 495 14.35 2.63 6.05
C THR A 495 13.54 3.59 5.18
N TYR A 496 12.29 3.20 4.90
CA TYR A 496 11.36 4.10 4.18
C TYR A 496 10.99 5.33 5.04
N ALA A 497 10.86 5.16 6.37
CA ALA A 497 10.63 6.28 7.29
C ALA A 497 11.72 7.34 7.17
N ARG A 498 13.01 6.92 7.15
CA ARG A 498 14.11 7.86 6.92
C ARG A 498 13.97 8.57 5.57
N LYS A 499 13.50 7.85 4.51
CA LYS A 499 13.33 8.48 3.18
C LYS A 499 12.17 9.49 3.17
N VAL A 500 11.11 9.27 3.96
CA VAL A 500 10.04 10.26 4.17
C VAL A 500 10.57 11.48 4.91
N LYS A 501 11.33 11.28 5.99
CA LYS A 501 11.99 12.38 6.73
C LYS A 501 12.93 13.19 5.81
N GLU A 502 13.71 12.51 4.96
CA GLU A 502 14.55 13.14 3.95
C GLU A 502 13.73 14.02 2.98
N ALA A 503 12.60 13.52 2.51
CA ALA A 503 11.73 14.27 1.61
C ALA A 503 11.18 15.55 2.27
N LEU A 504 10.69 15.47 3.51
CA LEU A 504 10.19 16.63 4.26
C LEU A 504 11.28 17.68 4.49
N LEU A 505 12.47 17.24 4.88
CA LEU A 505 13.62 18.12 5.08
C LEU A 505 14.09 18.75 3.76
N THR A 506 14.05 18.02 2.67
CA THR A 506 14.38 18.52 1.32
C THR A 506 13.44 19.67 0.93
N LEU A 507 12.12 19.49 1.11
CA LEU A 507 11.14 20.53 0.84
C LEU A 507 11.36 21.77 1.71
N ALA A 508 11.68 21.55 2.98
CA ALA A 508 11.96 22.64 3.92
C ALA A 508 13.25 23.39 3.56
N LEU A 509 14.31 22.68 3.17
CA LEU A 509 15.57 23.28 2.69
C LEU A 509 15.34 24.14 1.45
N GLU A 510 14.63 23.61 0.45
CA GLU A 510 14.32 24.34 -0.79
C GLU A 510 13.44 25.59 -0.54
N SER A 511 12.56 25.50 0.46
CA SER A 511 11.74 26.63 0.89
C SER A 511 12.57 27.69 1.63
N ALA A 512 13.49 27.26 2.51
CA ALA A 512 14.21 28.12 3.45
C ALA A 512 15.50 28.71 2.89
N VAL A 513 16.24 28.00 2.03
CA VAL A 513 17.62 28.33 1.64
C VAL A 513 17.72 28.58 0.13
N PRO A 514 18.39 29.67 -0.33
CA PRO A 514 18.62 29.91 -1.76
C PRO A 514 19.45 28.79 -2.42
N LYS A 515 19.19 28.52 -3.71
CA LYS A 515 19.90 27.47 -4.48
C LYS A 515 21.42 27.59 -4.42
N GLN A 516 21.96 28.79 -4.56
CA GLN A 516 23.43 29.02 -4.45
C GLN A 516 23.95 28.59 -3.10
N ARG A 517 23.26 28.94 -2.01
CA ARG A 517 23.68 28.55 -0.66
C ARG A 517 23.50 27.05 -0.42
N LEU A 518 22.45 26.40 -0.97
CA LEU A 518 22.31 24.94 -0.91
C LEU A 518 23.50 24.25 -1.56
N LEU A 519 23.96 24.76 -2.70
CA LEU A 519 25.11 24.22 -3.42
C LEU A 519 26.42 24.46 -2.66
N GLU A 520 26.61 25.67 -2.11
CA GLU A 520 27.75 25.99 -1.27
C GLU A 520 27.82 25.07 -0.05
N LEU A 521 26.70 24.87 0.66
CA LEU A 521 26.61 23.95 1.78
C LEU A 521 26.91 22.52 1.35
N TYR A 522 26.40 22.08 0.21
CA TYR A 522 26.66 20.74 -0.31
C TYR A 522 28.16 20.49 -0.44
N PHE A 523 28.89 21.36 -1.16
CA PHE A 523 30.35 21.20 -1.37
C PHE A 523 31.15 21.23 -0.09
N ASN A 524 30.70 21.96 0.93
CA ASN A 524 31.43 22.14 2.20
C ASN A 524 31.04 21.08 3.26
N ILE A 525 29.98 20.29 3.06
CA ILE A 525 29.47 19.36 4.07
C ILE A 525 29.68 17.90 3.69
N ILE A 526 29.62 17.56 2.39
CA ILE A 526 29.68 16.16 1.98
C ILE A 526 31.04 15.53 2.26
N GLU A 527 31.04 14.22 2.43
CA GLU A 527 32.23 13.41 2.57
C GLU A 527 32.92 13.21 1.20
N TRP A 528 34.18 13.51 1.08
CA TRP A 528 35.01 13.35 -0.12
C TRP A 528 35.99 12.19 -0.04
N GLY A 529 36.17 11.60 1.13
CA GLY A 529 37.06 10.50 1.45
C GLY A 529 36.85 10.04 2.88
N PRO A 530 37.59 9.05 3.39
CA PRO A 530 37.47 8.60 4.77
C PRO A 530 37.67 9.74 5.78
N ASN A 531 36.57 10.14 6.46
CA ASN A 531 36.58 11.28 7.41
C ASN A 531 37.05 12.61 6.81
N LEU A 532 36.99 12.78 5.50
CA LEU A 532 37.38 13.97 4.77
C LEU A 532 36.15 14.73 4.29
N TYR A 533 35.85 15.84 4.92
CA TYR A 533 34.67 16.65 4.67
C TYR A 533 35.03 18.00 4.08
N GLY A 534 34.18 18.49 3.17
CA GLY A 534 34.38 19.79 2.52
C GLY A 534 35.39 19.79 1.38
N ILE A 535 35.05 20.57 0.35
CA ILE A 535 35.84 20.63 -0.89
C ILE A 535 37.21 21.24 -0.71
N GLY A 536 37.38 22.22 0.21
CA GLY A 536 38.68 22.81 0.51
C GLY A 536 39.66 21.78 1.06
N GLY A 537 39.19 20.97 2.03
CA GLY A 537 39.97 19.86 2.56
C GLY A 537 40.23 18.78 1.50
N ALA A 538 39.26 18.48 0.64
CA ALA A 538 39.42 17.51 -0.43
C ALA A 538 40.46 17.95 -1.47
N ALA A 539 40.43 19.19 -1.94
CA ALA A 539 41.38 19.71 -2.92
C ALA A 539 42.84 19.67 -2.39
N SER A 540 43.01 20.07 -1.13
CA SER A 540 44.33 19.97 -0.48
C SER A 540 44.76 18.52 -0.31
N HIS A 541 43.91 17.64 0.17
CA HIS A 541 44.22 16.22 0.42
C HIS A 541 44.57 15.45 -0.87
N TYR A 542 43.75 15.60 -1.92
CA TYR A 542 43.94 14.85 -3.16
C TYR A 542 45.06 15.42 -4.04
N PHE A 543 45.23 16.75 -4.10
CA PHE A 543 46.04 17.42 -5.10
C PHE A 543 47.03 18.46 -4.56
N ASP A 544 47.06 18.68 -3.25
CA ASP A 544 47.87 19.71 -2.60
C ASP A 544 47.62 21.12 -3.20
N LYS A 545 46.37 21.45 -3.42
CA LYS A 545 45.91 22.68 -4.05
C LYS A 545 44.75 23.31 -3.30
N PRO A 546 44.60 24.64 -3.34
CA PRO A 546 43.32 25.25 -2.98
C PRO A 546 42.24 24.89 -3.99
N ALA A 547 40.97 24.85 -3.55
CA ALA A 547 39.87 24.39 -4.40
C ALA A 547 39.76 25.14 -5.74
N TYR A 548 39.95 26.47 -5.74
CA TYR A 548 39.87 27.31 -6.94
C TYR A 548 40.94 26.95 -8.00
N ALA A 549 42.01 26.26 -7.63
CA ALA A 549 43.10 25.87 -8.53
C ALA A 549 42.93 24.46 -9.14
N LEU A 550 41.83 23.77 -8.84
CA LEU A 550 41.55 22.48 -9.44
C LEU A 550 41.33 22.62 -10.97
N ASN A 551 42.04 21.79 -11.74
CA ASN A 551 41.83 21.73 -13.18
C ASN A 551 40.60 20.93 -13.58
N VAL A 552 40.30 20.86 -14.87
CA VAL A 552 39.09 20.18 -15.42
C VAL A 552 39.08 18.69 -15.08
N ARG A 553 40.24 18.00 -15.23
CA ARG A 553 40.32 16.55 -14.98
C ARG A 553 40.23 16.21 -13.49
N GLU A 554 40.86 17.00 -12.63
CA GLU A 554 40.78 16.88 -11.16
C GLU A 554 39.35 17.10 -10.68
N SER A 555 38.66 18.10 -11.24
CA SER A 555 37.24 18.39 -10.99
C SER A 555 36.35 17.24 -11.40
N ALA A 556 36.56 16.67 -12.58
CA ALA A 556 35.80 15.52 -13.06
C ALA A 556 36.03 14.26 -12.20
N PHE A 557 37.29 14.02 -11.78
CA PHE A 557 37.60 12.92 -10.88
C PHE A 557 36.85 13.06 -9.55
N LEU A 558 36.93 14.21 -8.90
CA LEU A 558 36.23 14.46 -7.64
C LEU A 558 34.72 14.26 -7.78
N ALA A 559 34.12 14.70 -8.87
CA ALA A 559 32.70 14.45 -9.12
C ALA A 559 32.38 12.95 -9.24
N THR A 560 33.25 12.14 -9.84
CA THR A 560 33.00 10.70 -10.02
C THR A 560 33.11 9.88 -8.74
N ILE A 561 33.78 10.37 -7.68
CA ILE A 561 33.95 9.63 -6.42
C ILE A 561 32.79 9.85 -5.42
N ILE A 562 31.96 10.88 -5.60
CA ILE A 562 30.86 11.25 -4.67
C ILE A 562 29.96 10.06 -4.29
N PRO A 563 29.57 9.13 -5.21
CA PRO A 563 28.69 8.02 -4.84
C PRO A 563 29.24 7.10 -3.74
N ASN A 564 30.56 6.98 -3.61
CA ASN A 564 31.21 6.19 -2.57
C ASN A 564 32.64 6.68 -2.30
N PRO A 565 32.80 7.87 -1.68
CA PRO A 565 34.09 8.51 -1.55
C PRO A 565 35.09 7.71 -0.72
N VAL A 566 34.61 6.98 0.30
CA VAL A 566 35.47 6.11 1.13
C VAL A 566 36.12 5.00 0.30
N ARG A 567 35.33 4.33 -0.57
CA ARG A 567 35.85 3.27 -1.44
C ARG A 567 36.82 3.81 -2.48
N TYR A 568 36.45 4.92 -3.14
CA TYR A 568 37.18 5.44 -4.29
C TYR A 568 38.42 6.27 -3.87
N HIS A 569 38.54 6.61 -2.60
CA HIS A 569 39.79 7.16 -2.02
C HIS A 569 41.00 6.26 -2.30
N GLY A 570 40.79 4.95 -2.45
CA GLY A 570 41.83 3.99 -2.80
C GLY A 570 42.64 4.36 -4.06
N TYR A 571 42.05 5.08 -5.03
CA TYR A 571 42.78 5.56 -6.21
C TYR A 571 43.85 6.61 -5.87
N CYS A 572 43.58 7.44 -4.86
CA CYS A 572 44.54 8.41 -4.39
C CYS A 572 45.74 7.72 -3.71
N THR A 573 45.46 6.77 -2.81
CA THR A 573 46.55 6.06 -2.10
C THR A 573 47.37 5.17 -3.04
N GLN A 574 46.78 4.67 -4.12
CA GLN A 574 47.50 3.91 -5.17
C GLN A 574 48.26 4.82 -6.15
N GLY A 575 47.97 6.12 -6.19
CA GLY A 575 48.55 7.07 -7.11
C GLY A 575 48.08 6.97 -8.56
N ALA A 576 47.11 6.12 -8.85
CA ALA A 576 46.61 5.89 -10.21
C ALA A 576 45.13 5.42 -10.23
N LEU A 577 44.43 5.71 -11.33
CA LEU A 577 43.11 5.17 -11.60
C LEU A 577 43.22 3.79 -12.27
N SER A 578 42.24 2.92 -12.04
CA SER A 578 42.04 1.78 -12.92
C SER A 578 41.56 2.25 -14.30
N ASP A 579 41.77 1.43 -15.36
CA ASP A 579 41.32 1.76 -16.70
C ASP A 579 39.80 1.97 -16.80
N VAL A 580 39.03 1.22 -15.98
CA VAL A 580 37.59 1.38 -15.91
C VAL A 580 37.21 2.74 -15.33
N TRP A 581 37.93 3.19 -14.28
CA TRP A 581 37.62 4.46 -13.65
C TRP A 581 38.11 5.65 -14.46
N ALA A 582 39.24 5.52 -15.13
CA ALA A 582 39.71 6.51 -16.10
C ALA A 582 38.67 6.75 -17.19
N ARG A 583 38.09 5.67 -17.76
CA ARG A 583 36.97 5.80 -18.72
C ARG A 583 35.71 6.45 -18.13
N ASN A 584 35.41 6.26 -16.84
CA ASN A 584 34.30 6.97 -16.20
C ASN A 584 34.53 8.48 -16.14
N VAL A 585 35.76 8.90 -15.78
CA VAL A 585 36.17 10.32 -15.80
C VAL A 585 36.08 10.87 -17.24
N ASP A 586 36.65 10.16 -18.21
CA ASP A 586 36.64 10.57 -19.64
C ASP A 586 35.18 10.63 -20.17
N THR A 587 34.30 9.72 -19.74
CA THR A 587 32.88 9.75 -20.08
C THR A 587 32.18 11.00 -19.53
N LEU A 588 32.51 11.41 -18.31
CA LEU A 588 31.96 12.62 -17.72
C LEU A 588 32.48 13.87 -18.45
N LEU A 589 33.76 13.91 -18.78
CA LEU A 589 34.34 14.98 -19.60
C LEU A 589 33.66 15.08 -20.98
N GLY A 590 33.39 13.95 -21.63
CA GLY A 590 32.64 13.89 -22.91
C GLY A 590 31.20 14.43 -22.78
N LYS A 591 30.54 14.19 -21.66
CA LYS A 591 29.19 14.76 -21.37
C LYS A 591 29.27 16.28 -21.21
N LEU A 592 30.26 16.79 -20.48
CA LEU A 592 30.47 18.23 -20.30
C LEU A 592 30.77 18.94 -21.64
N LEU A 593 31.52 18.29 -22.54
CA LEU A 593 31.71 18.79 -23.90
C LEU A 593 30.39 18.84 -24.67
N ALA A 594 29.62 17.76 -24.65
CA ALA A 594 28.35 17.67 -25.34
C ALA A 594 27.32 18.72 -24.86
N ASP A 595 27.33 19.05 -23.59
CA ASP A 595 26.48 20.08 -22.97
C ASP A 595 26.99 21.52 -23.22
N GLY A 596 28.21 21.68 -23.80
CA GLY A 596 28.83 22.98 -24.05
C GLY A 596 29.53 23.58 -22.78
N ASP A 597 29.68 22.81 -21.74
CA ASP A 597 30.37 23.20 -20.52
C ASP A 597 31.90 23.21 -20.66
N LEU A 598 32.40 22.49 -21.62
CA LEU A 598 33.81 22.49 -22.05
C LEU A 598 33.92 22.87 -23.53
N THR A 599 34.98 23.61 -23.85
CA THR A 599 35.39 23.80 -25.23
C THR A 599 36.19 22.57 -25.74
N GLY A 600 36.26 22.37 -27.04
CA GLY A 600 37.05 21.28 -27.64
C GLY A 600 38.52 21.25 -27.15
N PRO A 601 39.25 22.39 -27.16
CA PRO A 601 40.59 22.44 -26.60
C PRO A 601 40.69 22.05 -25.11
N GLN A 602 39.80 22.53 -24.25
CA GLN A 602 39.77 22.18 -22.84
C GLN A 602 39.54 20.68 -22.63
N TYR A 603 38.64 20.07 -23.41
CA TYR A 603 38.37 18.63 -23.37
C TYR A 603 39.63 17.84 -23.80
N GLN A 604 40.26 18.19 -24.89
CA GLN A 604 41.50 17.52 -25.35
C GLN A 604 42.65 17.66 -24.33
N GLN A 605 42.81 18.84 -23.75
CA GLN A 605 43.78 19.06 -22.70
C GLN A 605 43.46 18.14 -21.50
N ALA A 606 42.20 18.13 -21.02
CA ALA A 606 41.81 17.30 -19.89
C ALA A 606 42.02 15.80 -20.11
N LEU A 607 41.88 15.30 -21.35
CA LEU A 607 42.13 13.89 -21.68
C LEU A 607 43.63 13.53 -21.55
N THR A 608 44.54 14.47 -21.83
CA THR A 608 45.97 14.24 -21.81
C THR A 608 46.61 14.50 -20.44
N GLU A 609 45.92 15.27 -19.58
CA GLU A 609 46.40 15.56 -18.23
C GLU A 609 46.43 14.30 -17.35
N ARG A 610 47.52 14.16 -16.56
CA ARG A 610 47.60 13.10 -15.56
C ARG A 610 47.16 13.62 -14.18
N LEU A 611 46.43 12.81 -13.45
CA LEU A 611 46.09 13.10 -12.05
C LEU A 611 47.35 12.86 -11.20
N ALA A 612 47.89 13.92 -10.61
CA ALA A 612 49.02 13.85 -9.69
C ALA A 612 48.48 13.87 -8.25
N PHE A 613 48.28 12.67 -7.67
CA PHE A 613 47.72 12.54 -6.33
C PHE A 613 48.75 12.83 -5.25
N ALA A 614 48.46 13.79 -4.37
CA ALA A 614 49.31 14.16 -3.22
C ALA A 614 49.26 13.13 -2.08
N CYS A 615 48.19 12.35 -1.97
CA CYS A 615 48.03 11.32 -0.96
C CYS A 615 48.62 9.96 -1.34
N SER A 616 49.29 9.83 -2.47
CA SER A 616 49.97 8.59 -2.86
C SER A 616 51.16 8.27 -1.95
N VAL A 617 51.43 6.97 -1.78
CA VAL A 617 52.57 6.52 -0.96
C VAL A 617 53.89 7.08 -1.54
N ASP A 618 54.01 7.13 -2.87
CA ASP A 618 55.21 7.66 -3.56
C ASP A 618 55.40 9.18 -3.36
N ALA A 619 54.32 9.95 -3.24
CA ALA A 619 54.38 11.38 -2.97
C ALA A 619 54.83 11.66 -1.52
N ARG A 620 54.39 10.84 -0.56
CA ARG A 620 54.81 10.96 0.85
C ARG A 620 56.28 10.62 1.06
N THR A 621 56.84 9.64 0.36
CA THR A 621 58.26 9.28 0.42
C THR A 621 59.12 10.38 -0.17
N ARG A 622 58.71 11.04 -1.26
CA ARG A 622 59.45 12.18 -1.85
C ARG A 622 59.48 13.43 -0.98
N SER A 623 58.44 13.70 -0.20
CA SER A 623 58.41 14.84 0.73
C SER A 623 59.27 14.64 1.98
N VAL A 624 59.62 13.41 2.34
CA VAL A 624 60.51 13.07 3.44
C VAL A 624 62.00 13.10 3.00
N GLU A 625 62.26 12.93 1.69
CA GLU A 625 63.62 12.95 1.12
C GLU A 625 64.05 14.33 0.59
N ALA A 626 63.24 15.39 0.69
CA ALA A 626 63.65 16.73 0.34
C ALA A 626 64.67 17.22 1.38
N PRO A 627 65.95 17.47 1.02
CA PRO A 627 66.91 17.92 1.97
C PRO A 627 66.54 19.31 2.46
N SER A 628 66.61 19.50 3.79
CA SER A 628 66.63 20.83 4.42
C SER A 628 67.72 21.62 3.77
N ALA A 629 67.40 22.55 2.85
CA ALA A 629 68.36 23.54 2.36
C ALA A 629 68.74 24.44 3.53
N GLU A 630 70.03 24.42 3.87
CA GLU A 630 70.71 25.34 4.79
C GLU A 630 70.57 26.82 4.39
#